data_993b2d8249401abec08fe80e83514225
#
_entry.id   993b2d8249401abec08fe80e83514225
#
_cell.length_a   1.000
_cell.length_b   1.000
_cell.length_c   1.000
_cell.angle_alpha   90.00
_cell.angle_beta   90.00
_cell.angle_gamma   90.00
#
_symmetry.space_group_name_H-M   'P 1'
#
loop_
_entity.id
_entity.type
_entity.pdbx_description
1 polymer ?
#
loop_
_entity_poly.entity_id
_entity_poly.type
_entity_poly.pdbx_seq_one_letter_code
_entity_poly.pdbx_strand_id
1 'polypeptide(L)'
;TTIVLKKIIKKTFSHPGITMHKVNGDWICGGSSNAGCGILSKFFTDLEIEELSQQINPRKKTTLNYLPLNSQGERFPINDPYLKPIIKPRPVSDALYLHGLLEGLAQIELRGWQKLKSLSGYFPKKIITIGGGAKNPQWKSIREKTLKIPIINSNKSTAFGSALIALRSGF
;
A
#
# COMPACT_ATOMS: atom_id res chain seq x y z
N THR A 1 -2.65 8.25 -6.37
CA THR A 1 -1.58 7.33 -5.91
C THR A 1 -2.18 5.99 -5.54
N THR A 2 -1.64 4.91 -6.02
CA THR A 2 -2.11 3.54 -5.77
C THR A 2 -1.11 2.76 -4.92
N ILE A 3 -1.58 1.75 -4.19
CA ILE A 3 -0.71 0.80 -3.51
C ILE A 3 -0.22 -0.19 -4.55
N VAL A 4 1.09 -0.24 -4.78
CA VAL A 4 1.73 -1.20 -5.67
C VAL A 4 2.63 -2.11 -4.85
N LEU A 5 2.37 -3.41 -4.88
CA LEU A 5 3.18 -4.42 -4.22
C LEU A 5 4.04 -5.13 -5.27
N LYS A 6 5.31 -5.32 -4.97
CA LYS A 6 6.27 -6.01 -5.85
C LYS A 6 7.14 -6.96 -5.04
N LYS A 7 7.42 -8.13 -5.60
CA LYS A 7 8.22 -9.18 -4.98
C LYS A 7 8.99 -9.98 -6.02
N ILE A 8 10.26 -10.27 -5.72
CA ILE A 8 11.08 -11.21 -6.50
C ILE A 8 10.60 -12.64 -6.24
N ILE A 9 10.49 -13.44 -7.30
CA ILE A 9 10.04 -14.82 -7.26
C ILE A 9 10.90 -15.71 -8.15
N LYS A 10 10.89 -17.02 -7.87
CA LYS A 10 11.66 -18.03 -8.65
C LYS A 10 10.85 -18.67 -9.78
N LYS A 11 9.52 -18.78 -9.61
CA LYS A 11 8.64 -19.42 -10.60
C LYS A 11 7.54 -18.46 -11.02
N THR A 12 7.24 -18.44 -12.31
CA THR A 12 6.16 -17.63 -12.86
C THR A 12 4.81 -18.32 -12.69
N PHE A 13 3.75 -17.53 -12.65
CA PHE A 13 2.37 -17.96 -12.64
C PHE A 13 1.49 -16.89 -13.30
N SER A 14 0.29 -17.27 -13.73
CA SER A 14 -0.70 -16.32 -14.24
C SER A 14 -1.87 -16.24 -13.27
N HIS A 15 -2.30 -15.02 -12.97
CA HIS A 15 -3.47 -14.76 -12.14
C HIS A 15 -4.04 -13.36 -12.44
N PRO A 16 -5.38 -13.19 -12.55
CA PRO A 16 -6.00 -11.88 -12.73
C PRO A 16 -5.55 -10.88 -11.65
N GLY A 17 -5.24 -9.66 -12.05
CA GLY A 17 -4.77 -8.59 -11.17
C GLY A 17 -3.30 -8.69 -10.75
N ILE A 18 -2.58 -9.73 -11.17
CA ILE A 18 -1.14 -9.88 -10.94
C ILE A 18 -0.37 -9.57 -12.23
N THR A 19 0.69 -8.81 -12.10
CA THR A 19 1.64 -8.53 -13.17
C THR A 19 2.96 -9.24 -12.92
N MET A 20 3.58 -9.70 -13.99
CA MET A 20 4.88 -10.38 -13.98
C MET A 20 5.85 -9.60 -14.86
N HIS A 21 7.02 -9.30 -14.32
CA HIS A 21 8.08 -8.59 -15.04
C HIS A 21 9.39 -9.32 -14.84
N LYS A 22 10.22 -9.37 -15.88
CA LYS A 22 11.61 -9.84 -15.79
C LYS A 22 12.54 -8.63 -15.75
N VAL A 23 13.35 -8.52 -14.71
CA VAL A 23 14.30 -7.41 -14.53
C VAL A 23 15.63 -7.98 -14.11
N ASN A 24 16.68 -7.73 -14.88
CA ASN A 24 18.05 -8.21 -14.64
C ASN A 24 18.13 -9.72 -14.34
N GLY A 25 17.37 -10.52 -15.08
CA GLY A 25 17.34 -11.98 -14.89
C GLY A 25 16.33 -12.48 -13.84
N ASP A 26 15.91 -11.64 -12.92
CA ASP A 26 14.93 -12.00 -11.88
C ASP A 26 13.50 -11.77 -12.33
N TRP A 27 12.62 -12.67 -11.95
CA TRP A 27 11.18 -12.47 -12.09
C TRP A 27 10.62 -11.68 -10.90
N ILE A 28 9.85 -10.64 -11.20
CA ILE A 28 9.15 -9.83 -10.21
C ILE A 28 7.65 -9.99 -10.42
N CYS A 29 6.95 -10.49 -9.43
CA CYS A 29 5.49 -10.47 -9.41
C CYS A 29 4.98 -9.30 -8.57
N GLY A 30 3.77 -8.85 -8.87
CA GLY A 30 3.12 -7.86 -8.06
C GLY A 30 1.70 -7.55 -8.50
N GLY A 31 1.01 -6.80 -7.69
CA GLY A 31 -0.32 -6.29 -7.97
C GLY A 31 -0.44 -4.81 -7.61
N SER A 32 -1.36 -4.14 -8.26
CA SER A 32 -1.66 -2.74 -8.03
C SER A 32 -3.12 -2.59 -7.62
N SER A 33 -3.34 -2.11 -6.41
CA SER A 33 -4.67 -1.77 -5.91
C SER A 33 -5.14 -0.42 -6.46
N ASN A 34 -6.44 -0.24 -6.60
CA ASN A 34 -7.06 1.07 -6.86
C ASN A 34 -7.11 1.93 -5.59
N ALA A 35 -6.85 1.35 -4.41
CA ALA A 35 -6.64 2.08 -3.18
C ALA A 35 -5.23 2.70 -3.11
N GLY A 36 -5.11 3.74 -2.31
CA GLY A 36 -3.83 4.41 -2.06
C GLY A 36 -4.03 5.75 -1.37
N CYS A 37 -2.96 6.40 -0.98
CA CYS A 37 -3.03 7.68 -0.26
C CYS A 37 -3.75 8.80 -1.04
N GLY A 38 -3.99 8.65 -2.34
CA GLY A 38 -4.80 9.60 -3.12
C GLY A 38 -6.26 9.74 -2.66
N ILE A 39 -6.80 8.75 -1.90
CA ILE A 39 -8.11 8.90 -1.27
C ILE A 39 -8.09 9.98 -0.18
N LEU A 40 -6.96 10.15 0.50
CA LEU A 40 -6.84 11.11 1.61
C LEU A 40 -7.00 12.55 1.10
N SER A 41 -6.46 12.85 -0.08
CA SER A 41 -6.55 14.18 -0.71
C SER A 41 -7.97 14.59 -1.11
N LYS A 42 -8.96 13.67 -1.03
CA LYS A 42 -10.38 14.01 -1.18
C LYS A 42 -10.97 14.65 0.08
N PHE A 43 -10.30 14.51 1.20
CA PHE A 43 -10.81 14.92 2.52
C PHE A 43 -9.90 15.91 3.22
N PHE A 44 -8.60 15.88 2.92
CA PHE A 44 -7.56 16.61 3.63
C PHE A 44 -6.49 17.11 2.66
N THR A 45 -5.95 18.27 2.94
CA THR A 45 -4.70 18.76 2.34
C THR A 45 -3.50 18.02 2.91
N ASP A 46 -2.34 18.13 2.27
CA ASP A 46 -1.11 17.50 2.76
C ASP A 46 -0.72 18.02 4.16
N LEU A 47 -0.95 19.32 4.44
CA LEU A 47 -0.68 19.92 5.74
C LEU A 47 -1.62 19.35 6.82
N GLU A 48 -2.92 19.26 6.53
CA GLU A 48 -3.88 18.66 7.46
C GLU A 48 -3.56 17.18 7.73
N ILE A 49 -3.13 16.42 6.72
CA ILE A 49 -2.70 15.03 6.92
C ILE A 49 -1.52 14.97 7.89
N GLU A 50 -0.55 15.88 7.78
CA GLU A 50 0.61 15.94 8.67
C GLU A 50 0.18 16.27 10.10
N GLU A 51 -0.60 17.34 10.30
CA GLU A 51 -1.09 17.79 11.61
C GLU A 51 -2.01 16.75 12.28
N LEU A 52 -2.97 16.20 11.55
CA LEU A 52 -3.88 15.18 12.07
C LEU A 52 -3.15 13.88 12.39
N SER A 53 -2.13 13.52 11.62
CA SER A 53 -1.33 12.33 11.89
C SER A 53 -0.63 12.40 13.24
N GLN A 54 -0.18 13.57 13.69
CA GLN A 54 0.45 13.75 14.99
C GLN A 54 -0.50 13.47 16.17
N GLN A 55 -1.82 13.60 15.95
CA GLN A 55 -2.85 13.31 16.93
C GLN A 55 -3.24 11.82 16.99
N ILE A 56 -2.78 11.02 16.02
CA ILE A 56 -3.07 9.59 15.96
C ILE A 56 -2.18 8.81 16.93
N ASN A 57 -2.80 7.96 17.76
CA ASN A 57 -2.07 6.93 18.47
C ASN A 57 -2.07 5.62 17.65
N PRO A 58 -1.00 5.30 16.94
CA PRO A 58 -0.97 4.13 16.05
C PRO A 58 -1.01 2.79 16.79
N ARG A 59 -0.84 2.80 18.13
CA ARG A 59 -0.96 1.61 18.98
C ARG A 59 -2.41 1.25 19.29
N LYS A 60 -3.33 2.21 19.24
CA LYS A 60 -4.76 1.96 19.38
C LYS A 60 -5.34 1.56 18.03
N LYS A 61 -6.27 0.62 18.02
CA LYS A 61 -7.05 0.27 16.83
C LYS A 61 -8.37 1.04 16.88
N THR A 62 -8.81 1.54 15.73
CA THR A 62 -10.15 2.12 15.63
C THR A 62 -11.20 1.00 15.49
N THR A 63 -12.47 1.35 15.70
CA THR A 63 -13.60 0.46 15.40
C THR A 63 -14.10 0.62 13.95
N LEU A 64 -13.43 1.48 13.18
CA LEU A 64 -13.82 1.82 11.82
C LEU A 64 -13.29 0.76 10.83
N ASN A 65 -14.18 0.17 10.06
CA ASN A 65 -13.85 -0.87 9.09
C ASN A 65 -13.96 -0.30 7.68
N TYR A 66 -13.02 0.56 7.29
CA TYR A 66 -13.04 1.19 5.98
C TYR A 66 -12.39 0.34 4.89
N LEU A 67 -12.93 0.51 3.68
CA LEU A 67 -12.34 0.08 2.42
C LEU A 67 -12.14 1.33 1.56
N PRO A 68 -11.02 2.05 1.73
CA PRO A 68 -10.81 3.38 1.15
C PRO A 68 -10.34 3.29 -0.31
N LEU A 69 -11.24 2.88 -1.20
CA LEU A 69 -11.03 2.92 -2.64
C LEU A 69 -11.27 4.34 -3.18
N ASN A 70 -10.51 4.76 -4.19
CA ASN A 70 -10.70 6.05 -4.85
C ASN A 70 -12.02 6.15 -5.61
N SER A 71 -12.50 5.02 -6.13
CA SER A 71 -13.74 4.86 -6.90
C SER A 71 -14.24 3.44 -6.75
N GLN A 72 -15.38 3.14 -7.32
CA GLN A 72 -15.86 1.77 -7.46
C GLN A 72 -14.89 0.95 -8.30
N GLY A 73 -14.72 -0.31 -7.92
CA GLY A 73 -13.88 -1.30 -8.59
C GLY A 73 -12.51 -1.47 -7.95
N GLU A 74 -12.09 -2.71 -7.84
CA GLU A 74 -10.76 -3.11 -7.37
C GLU A 74 -10.21 -4.21 -8.27
N ARG A 75 -8.93 -4.13 -8.62
CA ARG A 75 -8.26 -5.12 -9.47
C ARG A 75 -7.32 -6.05 -8.68
N PHE A 76 -6.83 -5.57 -7.53
CA PHE A 76 -5.92 -6.30 -6.63
C PHE A 76 -6.00 -5.69 -5.23
N PRO A 77 -6.10 -6.49 -4.17
CA PRO A 77 -6.01 -7.95 -4.09
C PRO A 77 -7.32 -8.70 -4.43
N ILE A 78 -8.39 -7.98 -4.61
CA ILE A 78 -9.71 -8.50 -4.97
C ILE A 78 -9.99 -8.04 -6.41
N ASN A 79 -10.22 -8.97 -7.31
CA ASN A 79 -10.59 -8.63 -8.69
C ASN A 79 -12.11 -8.52 -8.77
N ASP A 80 -12.65 -7.35 -8.45
CA ASP A 80 -14.09 -7.07 -8.47
C ASP A 80 -14.34 -5.64 -9.00
N PRO A 81 -14.86 -5.50 -10.24
CA PRO A 81 -15.14 -4.20 -10.85
C PRO A 81 -16.31 -3.45 -10.19
N TYR A 82 -17.12 -4.13 -9.38
CA TYR A 82 -18.28 -3.56 -8.72
C TYR A 82 -18.05 -3.25 -7.23
N LEU A 83 -16.88 -3.57 -6.70
CA LEU A 83 -16.54 -3.35 -5.29
C LEU A 83 -16.65 -1.87 -4.94
N LYS A 84 -17.54 -1.55 -4.01
CA LYS A 84 -17.76 -0.16 -3.59
C LYS A 84 -16.83 0.25 -2.46
N PRO A 85 -16.37 1.51 -2.41
CA PRO A 85 -15.64 2.04 -1.26
C PRO A 85 -16.52 2.04 -0.02
N ILE A 86 -15.93 1.77 1.14
CA ILE A 86 -16.56 1.89 2.46
C ILE A 86 -15.76 2.94 3.24
N ILE A 87 -16.32 4.15 3.37
CA ILE A 87 -15.69 5.30 4.01
C ILE A 87 -16.63 6.00 5.00
N LYS A 88 -17.68 5.32 5.38
CA LYS A 88 -18.67 5.75 6.37
C LYS A 88 -18.78 4.74 7.52
N PRO A 89 -19.25 5.16 8.71
CA PRO A 89 -19.59 6.53 9.09
C PRO A 89 -18.35 7.44 9.18
N ARG A 90 -18.50 8.74 8.91
CA ARG A 90 -17.45 9.74 9.19
C ARG A 90 -17.62 10.20 10.65
N PRO A 91 -16.65 9.98 11.53
CA PRO A 91 -16.67 10.48 12.90
C PRO A 91 -16.49 12.00 12.92
N VAL A 92 -16.86 12.63 14.04
CA VAL A 92 -16.68 14.08 14.24
C VAL A 92 -15.18 14.45 14.27
N SER A 93 -14.34 13.58 14.84
CA SER A 93 -12.88 13.79 14.87
C SER A 93 -12.27 13.43 13.53
N ASP A 94 -11.68 14.42 12.86
CA ASP A 94 -10.93 14.23 11.61
C ASP A 94 -9.67 13.38 11.81
N ALA A 95 -8.99 13.49 12.96
CA ALA A 95 -7.87 12.62 13.29
C ALA A 95 -8.31 11.14 13.41
N LEU A 96 -9.47 10.86 13.99
CA LEU A 96 -10.04 9.51 14.04
C LEU A 96 -10.45 9.02 12.65
N TYR A 97 -11.01 9.90 11.82
CA TYR A 97 -11.35 9.57 10.44
C TYR A 97 -10.12 9.21 9.61
N LEU A 98 -9.08 10.04 9.67
CA LEU A 98 -7.80 9.78 9.03
C LEU A 98 -7.20 8.46 9.52
N HIS A 99 -7.23 8.20 10.84
CA HIS A 99 -6.73 6.95 11.42
C HIS A 99 -7.44 5.73 10.82
N GLY A 100 -8.77 5.75 10.75
CA GLY A 100 -9.55 4.67 10.15
C GLY A 100 -9.23 4.46 8.67
N LEU A 101 -9.06 5.54 7.89
CA LEU A 101 -8.65 5.44 6.49
C LEU A 101 -7.26 4.81 6.35
N LEU A 102 -6.29 5.20 7.18
CA LEU A 102 -4.96 4.62 7.19
C LEU A 102 -4.98 3.14 7.59
N GLU A 103 -5.77 2.74 8.60
CA GLU A 103 -5.97 1.33 8.94
C GLU A 103 -6.58 0.54 7.77
N GLY A 104 -7.60 1.09 7.09
CA GLY A 104 -8.20 0.48 5.91
C GLY A 104 -7.20 0.25 4.78
N LEU A 105 -6.35 1.24 4.49
CA LEU A 105 -5.26 1.10 3.51
C LEU A 105 -4.25 0.02 3.93
N ALA A 106 -3.90 -0.05 5.21
CA ALA A 106 -3.00 -1.09 5.72
C ALA A 106 -3.61 -2.51 5.61
N GLN A 107 -4.93 -2.64 5.80
CA GLN A 107 -5.65 -3.90 5.60
C GLN A 107 -5.66 -4.34 4.14
N ILE A 108 -5.83 -3.41 3.20
CA ILE A 108 -5.74 -3.72 1.76
C ILE A 108 -4.33 -4.21 1.42
N GLU A 109 -3.29 -3.55 1.93
CA GLU A 109 -1.91 -3.97 1.76
C GLU A 109 -1.67 -5.38 2.33
N LEU A 110 -2.15 -5.66 3.54
CA LEU A 110 -2.05 -7.00 4.15
C LEU A 110 -2.70 -8.07 3.27
N ARG A 111 -3.92 -7.83 2.80
CA ARG A 111 -4.62 -8.75 1.88
C ARG A 111 -3.83 -8.95 0.59
N GLY A 112 -3.19 -7.90 0.07
CA GLY A 112 -2.33 -7.99 -1.10
C GLY A 112 -1.12 -8.91 -0.86
N TRP A 113 -0.42 -8.76 0.25
CA TRP A 113 0.68 -9.64 0.61
C TRP A 113 0.24 -11.09 0.87
N GLN A 114 -0.93 -11.28 1.49
CA GLN A 114 -1.54 -12.61 1.68
C GLN A 114 -1.87 -13.27 0.34
N LYS A 115 -2.41 -12.50 -0.61
CA LYS A 115 -2.67 -12.97 -1.98
C LYS A 115 -1.37 -13.37 -2.69
N LEU A 116 -0.34 -12.53 -2.62
CA LEU A 116 0.97 -12.87 -3.19
C LEU A 116 1.61 -14.09 -2.52
N LYS A 117 1.42 -14.24 -1.20
CA LYS A 117 1.86 -15.44 -0.47
C LYS A 117 1.16 -16.69 -0.97
N SER A 118 -0.17 -16.67 -1.12
CA SER A 118 -0.93 -17.84 -1.57
C SER A 118 -0.51 -18.33 -2.96
N LEU A 119 -0.06 -17.41 -3.82
CA LEU A 119 0.37 -17.71 -5.19
C LEU A 119 1.85 -18.05 -5.31
N SER A 120 2.70 -17.43 -4.49
CA SER A 120 4.18 -17.58 -4.58
C SER A 120 4.80 -18.43 -3.46
N GLY A 121 4.01 -18.83 -2.46
CA GLY A 121 4.48 -19.58 -1.28
C GLY A 121 5.18 -18.74 -0.21
N TYR A 122 5.49 -17.46 -0.44
CA TYR A 122 6.33 -16.66 0.43
C TYR A 122 5.66 -15.37 0.89
N PHE A 123 5.75 -15.07 2.19
CA PHE A 123 5.42 -13.76 2.77
C PHE A 123 6.71 -12.94 2.95
N PRO A 124 6.70 -11.62 2.77
CA PRO A 124 7.91 -10.82 2.93
C PRO A 124 8.37 -10.81 4.41
N LYS A 125 9.68 -10.86 4.62
CA LYS A 125 10.28 -10.69 5.96
C LYS A 125 10.47 -9.21 6.34
N LYS A 126 10.52 -8.33 5.35
CA LYS A 126 10.58 -6.87 5.48
C LYS A 126 9.97 -6.22 4.24
N ILE A 127 9.46 -5.01 4.38
CA ILE A 127 8.95 -4.20 3.26
C ILE A 127 9.79 -2.95 3.14
N ILE A 128 10.23 -2.65 1.92
CA ILE A 128 10.83 -1.36 1.60
C ILE A 128 9.76 -0.49 0.97
N THR A 129 9.52 0.69 1.54
CA THR A 129 8.51 1.62 1.07
C THR A 129 9.16 2.84 0.45
N ILE A 130 8.64 3.27 -0.69
CA ILE A 130 9.01 4.48 -1.40
C ILE A 130 7.77 5.33 -1.67
N GLY A 131 7.97 6.60 -2.00
CA GLY A 131 6.91 7.55 -2.32
C GLY A 131 6.41 8.37 -1.13
N GLY A 132 5.37 9.18 -1.33
CA GLY A 132 4.91 10.16 -0.35
C GLY A 132 4.48 9.56 0.99
N GLY A 133 3.79 8.43 0.97
CA GLY A 133 3.37 7.73 2.20
C GLY A 133 4.52 7.23 3.09
N ALA A 134 5.75 7.12 2.55
CA ALA A 134 6.92 6.76 3.34
C ALA A 134 7.32 7.83 4.38
N LYS A 135 6.86 9.07 4.21
CA LYS A 135 7.22 10.20 5.08
C LYS A 135 6.42 10.25 6.39
N ASN A 136 5.27 9.58 6.46
CA ASN A 136 4.38 9.63 7.62
C ASN A 136 4.72 8.52 8.64
N PRO A 137 5.25 8.86 9.85
CA PRO A 137 5.67 7.88 10.84
C PRO A 137 4.48 7.13 11.47
N GLN A 138 3.32 7.77 11.64
CA GLN A 138 2.12 7.11 12.15
C GLN A 138 1.61 6.08 11.15
N TRP A 139 1.60 6.42 9.87
CA TRP A 139 1.28 5.50 8.78
C TRP A 139 2.21 4.27 8.78
N LYS A 140 3.53 4.50 8.93
CA LYS A 140 4.49 3.41 9.08
C LYS A 140 4.14 2.50 10.25
N SER A 141 3.89 3.07 11.43
CA SER A 141 3.58 2.30 12.65
C SER A 141 2.27 1.51 12.53
N ILE A 142 1.23 2.09 11.93
CA ILE A 142 -0.04 1.39 11.65
C ILE A 142 0.20 0.18 10.74
N ARG A 143 1.00 0.34 9.69
CA ARG A 143 1.34 -0.74 8.76
C ARG A 143 2.15 -1.83 9.44
N GLU A 144 3.20 -1.50 10.21
CA GLU A 144 4.01 -2.48 10.95
C GLU A 144 3.16 -3.31 11.91
N LYS A 145 2.24 -2.65 12.63
CA LYS A 145 1.28 -3.33 13.50
C LYS A 145 0.35 -4.27 12.73
N THR A 146 -0.16 -3.84 11.58
CA THR A 146 -1.12 -4.59 10.77
C THR A 146 -0.47 -5.76 10.05
N LEU A 147 0.70 -5.54 9.45
CA LEU A 147 1.43 -6.54 8.67
C LEU A 147 2.30 -7.46 9.53
N LYS A 148 2.64 -7.05 10.75
CA LYS A 148 3.54 -7.75 11.69
C LYS A 148 4.92 -8.02 11.09
N ILE A 149 5.41 -7.12 10.27
CA ILE A 149 6.74 -7.16 9.66
C ILE A 149 7.35 -5.75 9.64
N PRO A 150 8.69 -5.62 9.73
CA PRO A 150 9.36 -4.33 9.71
C PRO A 150 9.21 -3.64 8.36
N ILE A 151 9.00 -2.32 8.41
CA ILE A 151 8.90 -1.45 7.25
C ILE A 151 10.09 -0.49 7.25
N ILE A 152 10.81 -0.48 6.14
CA ILE A 152 11.96 0.40 5.92
C ILE A 152 11.55 1.47 4.92
N ASN A 153 11.58 2.73 5.34
CA ASN A 153 11.34 3.84 4.44
C ASN A 153 12.62 4.13 3.65
N SER A 154 12.51 4.18 2.33
CA SER A 154 13.61 4.55 1.46
C SER A 154 13.52 6.02 1.08
N ASN A 155 14.64 6.73 1.17
CA ASN A 155 14.77 8.11 0.70
C ASN A 155 15.02 8.20 -0.82
N LYS A 156 15.12 7.06 -1.50
CA LYS A 156 15.32 7.02 -2.95
C LYS A 156 14.02 7.34 -3.67
N SER A 157 14.11 8.15 -4.72
CA SER A 157 12.97 8.38 -5.61
C SER A 157 12.66 7.13 -6.45
N THR A 158 11.44 7.05 -6.97
CA THR A 158 11.05 5.97 -7.90
C THR A 158 11.92 5.99 -9.16
N ALA A 159 12.30 7.18 -9.65
CA ALA A 159 13.18 7.38 -10.80
C ALA A 159 14.59 6.81 -10.58
N PHE A 160 15.08 6.78 -9.33
CA PHE A 160 16.40 6.20 -9.01
C PHE A 160 16.48 4.72 -9.40
N GLY A 161 15.43 3.94 -9.17
CA GLY A 161 15.40 2.53 -9.57
C GLY A 161 15.46 2.35 -11.09
N SER A 162 14.72 3.17 -11.84
CA SER A 162 14.73 3.16 -13.30
C SER A 162 16.10 3.56 -13.86
N ALA A 163 16.73 4.58 -13.29
CA ALA A 163 18.07 5.00 -13.67
C ALA A 163 19.13 3.90 -13.45
N LEU A 164 19.04 3.19 -12.30
CA LEU A 164 19.94 2.05 -12.04
C LEU A 164 19.76 0.91 -13.04
N ILE A 165 18.51 0.62 -13.45
CA ILE A 165 18.24 -0.40 -14.47
C ILE A 165 18.86 0.03 -15.80
N ALA A 166 18.63 1.27 -16.23
CA ALA A 166 19.20 1.80 -17.48
C ALA A 166 20.74 1.72 -17.51
N LEU A 167 21.40 2.18 -16.44
CA LEU A 167 22.86 2.10 -16.32
C LEU A 167 23.41 0.66 -16.41
N ARG A 168 22.70 -0.31 -15.85
CA ARG A 168 23.11 -1.73 -15.90
C ARG A 168 22.79 -2.40 -17.24
N SER A 169 21.91 -1.84 -18.02
CA SER A 169 21.52 -2.36 -19.34
C SER A 169 22.41 -1.86 -20.47
N GLY A 170 23.40 -1.02 -20.16
CA GLY A 170 24.38 -0.55 -21.15
C GLY A 170 23.87 0.56 -22.08
N PHE A 171 22.83 1.31 -21.67
CA PHE A 171 22.40 2.55 -22.32
C PHE A 171 23.12 3.75 -21.74
#